data_77da345d05947ebf69ed29f2e3fc680e
#
_entry.id   77da345d05947ebf69ed29f2e3fc680e
#
_cell.length_a   1.000
_cell.length_b   1.000
_cell.length_c   1.000
_cell.angle_alpha   90.00
_cell.angle_beta   90.00
_cell.angle_gamma   90.00
#
_symmetry.space_group_name_H-M   'P 1'
#
loop_
_entity.id
_entity.type
_entity.pdbx_description
1 polymer ?
#
loop_
_entity_poly.entity_id
_entity_poly.type
_entity_poly.pdbx_seq_one_letter_code
_entity_poly.pdbx_strand_id
1 'polypeptide(L)'
;MSAIISPCGAWRYELVRELAESGPTIGWCLHNPSTADAERDDPTSRRGISFSRSWGARRMIFVNLWAGRATKPADLWKMRDPLGPENDRHITR
;
A
#
# COMPACT_ATOMS: atom_id res chain seq x y z
N MET A 1 -3.20 12.46 1.26
CA MET A 1 -3.48 11.06 0.94
C MET A 1 -3.17 10.82 -0.53
N SER A 2 -2.43 9.76 -0.83
CA SER A 2 -2.07 9.44 -2.20
C SER A 2 -1.82 7.95 -2.40
N ALA A 3 -1.77 7.56 -3.67
CA ALA A 3 -1.40 6.20 -4.05
C ALA A 3 -0.68 6.25 -5.39
N ILE A 4 0.29 5.37 -5.59
CA ILE A 4 0.93 5.18 -6.88
C ILE A 4 0.43 3.85 -7.43
N ILE A 5 -0.42 3.94 -8.44
CA ILE A 5 -1.08 2.80 -9.08
C ILE A 5 -0.74 2.85 -10.57
N SER A 6 -0.51 1.68 -11.18
CA SER A 6 -0.26 1.62 -12.60
C SER A 6 -1.44 2.18 -13.41
N PRO A 7 -1.23 2.69 -14.63
CA PRO A 7 -2.31 3.25 -15.45
C PRO A 7 -3.47 2.29 -15.68
N CYS A 8 -3.21 0.99 -15.78
CA CYS A 8 -4.27 -0.01 -15.97
C CYS A 8 -4.98 -0.39 -14.66
N GLY A 9 -4.48 0.06 -13.50
CA GLY A 9 -5.08 -0.23 -12.20
C GLY A 9 -4.76 -1.60 -11.62
N ALA A 10 -3.98 -2.44 -12.31
CA ALA A 10 -3.70 -3.80 -11.87
C ALA A 10 -2.68 -3.88 -10.73
N TRP A 11 -1.79 -2.90 -10.61
CA TRP A 11 -0.74 -2.86 -9.59
C TRP A 11 -0.83 -1.59 -8.76
N ARG A 12 -0.68 -1.72 -7.45
CA ARG A 12 -0.54 -0.60 -6.52
C ARG A 12 0.83 -0.69 -5.86
N TYR A 13 1.69 0.28 -6.18
CA TYR A 13 3.08 0.27 -5.71
C TYR A 13 3.24 0.90 -4.34
N GLU A 14 2.54 2.00 -4.09
CA GLU A 14 2.59 2.72 -2.82
C GLU A 14 1.20 3.22 -2.44
N LEU A 15 0.92 3.22 -1.14
CA LEU A 15 -0.25 3.86 -0.57
C LEU A 15 0.23 4.78 0.56
N VAL A 16 -0.17 6.06 0.54
CA VAL A 16 0.27 7.05 1.50
C VAL A 16 -0.93 7.67 2.20
N ARG A 17 -0.83 7.79 3.52
CA ARG A 17 -1.82 8.48 4.36
C ARG A 17 -1.12 9.47 5.27
N GLU A 18 -1.52 10.75 5.19
CA GLU A 18 -1.08 11.79 6.11
C GLU A 18 -1.95 11.73 7.35
N LEU A 19 -1.34 11.64 8.54
CA LEU A 19 -2.04 11.41 9.80
C LEU A 19 -1.96 12.58 10.77
N ALA A 20 -0.86 13.35 10.76
CA ALA A 20 -0.64 14.46 11.67
C ALA A 20 0.35 15.45 11.05
N GLU A 21 0.50 16.62 11.68
CA GLU A 21 1.42 17.65 11.20
C GLU A 21 2.87 17.35 11.50
N SER A 22 3.13 16.57 12.55
CA SER A 22 4.50 16.22 12.98
C SER A 22 4.55 14.79 13.48
N GLY A 23 5.76 14.24 13.52
CA GLY A 23 6.01 12.89 13.95
C GLY A 23 6.79 12.09 12.92
N PRO A 24 7.11 10.82 13.23
CA PRO A 24 7.84 9.96 12.30
C PRO A 24 6.97 9.49 11.14
N THR A 25 7.60 9.09 10.05
CA THR A 25 6.98 8.33 8.97
C THR A 25 7.12 6.84 9.28
N ILE A 26 6.02 6.10 9.23
CA ILE A 26 6.01 4.65 9.43
C ILE A 26 5.74 3.96 8.10
N GLY A 27 6.65 3.07 7.71
CA GLY A 27 6.52 2.24 6.54
C GLY A 27 6.05 0.83 6.90
N TRP A 28 5.13 0.30 6.12
CA TRP A 28 4.64 -1.06 6.23
C TRP A 28 4.91 -1.79 4.92
N CYS A 29 5.47 -3.00 5.00
CA CYS A 29 5.60 -3.86 3.82
C CYS A 29 4.57 -4.97 3.93
N LEU A 30 3.58 -4.95 3.05
CA LEU A 30 2.47 -5.90 3.03
C LEU A 30 2.75 -7.04 2.04
N HIS A 31 1.96 -8.11 2.11
CA HIS A 31 2.05 -9.20 1.14
C HIS A 31 1.64 -8.69 -0.25
N ASN A 32 0.45 -8.13 -0.37
CA ASN A 32 -0.05 -7.51 -1.61
C ASN A 32 -1.16 -6.50 -1.30
N PRO A 33 -1.40 -5.54 -2.20
CA PRO A 33 -2.50 -4.58 -2.04
C PRO A 33 -3.85 -5.24 -2.29
N SER A 34 -4.90 -4.65 -1.71
CA SER A 34 -6.28 -5.01 -1.98
C SER A 34 -6.99 -3.86 -2.71
N THR A 35 -8.01 -3.26 -2.11
CA THR A 35 -8.88 -2.31 -2.80
C THR A 35 -8.59 -0.84 -2.52
N ALA A 36 -7.81 -0.52 -1.47
CA ALA A 36 -7.52 0.87 -1.14
C ALA A 36 -6.77 1.59 -2.27
N ASP A 37 -7.11 2.84 -2.48
CA ASP A 37 -6.48 3.73 -3.44
C ASP A 37 -6.23 5.11 -2.80
N ALA A 38 -6.00 6.14 -3.63
CA ALA A 38 -5.71 7.49 -3.11
C ALA A 38 -6.86 8.07 -2.30
N GLU A 39 -8.09 7.66 -2.56
CA GLU A 39 -9.29 8.25 -1.96
C GLU A 39 -10.05 7.31 -1.04
N ARG A 40 -9.85 6.01 -1.15
CA ARG A 40 -10.60 4.98 -0.41
C ARG A 40 -9.69 4.10 0.41
N ASP A 41 -10.15 3.74 1.61
CA ASP A 41 -9.49 2.77 2.46
C ASP A 41 -10.16 1.41 2.36
N ASP A 42 -9.38 0.37 2.67
CA ASP A 42 -9.87 -0.98 2.90
C ASP A 42 -9.63 -1.38 4.37
N PRO A 43 -10.05 -2.58 4.82
CA PRO A 43 -9.82 -2.97 6.21
C PRO A 43 -8.34 -2.97 6.62
N THR A 44 -7.43 -3.35 5.73
CA THR A 44 -6.00 -3.39 6.02
C THR A 44 -5.44 -1.98 6.19
N SER A 45 -5.78 -1.04 5.29
CA SER A 45 -5.30 0.33 5.40
C SER A 45 -5.86 1.01 6.65
N ARG A 46 -7.11 0.75 7.02
CA ARG A 46 -7.69 1.29 8.25
C ARG A 46 -6.95 0.81 9.49
N ARG A 47 -6.58 -0.47 9.56
CA ARG A 47 -5.78 -1.02 10.67
C ARG A 47 -4.41 -0.37 10.73
N GLY A 48 -3.73 -0.24 9.59
CA GLY A 48 -2.42 0.41 9.51
C GLY A 48 -2.49 1.85 9.99
N ILE A 49 -3.53 2.59 9.60
CA ILE A 49 -3.77 3.95 10.06
C ILE A 49 -3.94 3.98 11.58
N SER A 50 -4.77 3.10 12.14
CA SER A 50 -5.01 3.05 13.59
C SER A 50 -3.72 2.79 14.36
N PHE A 51 -2.94 1.79 13.98
CA PHE A 51 -1.66 1.50 14.63
C PHE A 51 -0.68 2.64 14.49
N SER A 52 -0.56 3.20 13.29
CA SER A 52 0.39 4.29 13.03
C SER A 52 0.02 5.53 13.85
N ARG A 53 -1.25 5.86 13.95
CA ARG A 53 -1.72 6.97 14.80
C ARG A 53 -1.42 6.73 16.27
N SER A 54 -1.61 5.50 16.76
CA SER A 54 -1.34 5.17 18.16
C SER A 54 0.14 5.34 18.52
N TRP A 55 1.02 5.25 17.53
CA TRP A 55 2.47 5.45 17.70
C TRP A 55 2.92 6.88 17.42
N GLY A 56 1.99 7.80 17.18
CA GLY A 56 2.31 9.20 16.93
C GLY A 56 2.86 9.49 15.55
N ALA A 57 2.61 8.66 14.56
CA ALA A 57 3.13 8.84 13.21
C ALA A 57 2.51 10.05 12.52
N ARG A 58 3.33 10.80 11.79
CA ARG A 58 2.87 11.86 10.89
C ARG A 58 2.33 11.28 9.58
N ARG A 59 2.96 10.24 9.08
CA ARG A 59 2.68 9.66 7.77
C ARG A 59 2.79 8.15 7.83
N MET A 60 1.89 7.47 7.11
CA MET A 60 1.94 6.03 6.89
C MET A 60 2.15 5.76 5.41
N ILE A 61 3.09 4.86 5.10
CA ILE A 61 3.37 4.42 3.73
C ILE A 61 3.27 2.91 3.68
N PHE A 62 2.44 2.38 2.78
CA PHE A 62 2.39 0.97 2.45
C PHE A 62 3.17 0.72 1.16
N VAL A 63 4.08 -0.25 1.21
CA VAL A 63 4.64 -0.91 0.03
C VAL A 63 4.31 -2.40 0.13
N ASN A 64 4.57 -3.17 -0.90
CA ASN A 64 4.14 -4.56 -0.97
C ASN A 64 5.26 -5.45 -1.50
N LEU A 65 5.29 -6.72 -1.06
CA LEU A 65 6.14 -7.73 -1.69
C LEU A 65 5.69 -7.99 -3.14
N TRP A 66 4.38 -8.02 -3.35
CA TRP A 66 3.75 -8.20 -4.66
C TRP A 66 2.82 -7.03 -4.91
N ALA A 67 2.98 -6.28 -5.99
CA ALA A 67 2.18 -5.09 -6.24
C ALA A 67 0.82 -5.39 -6.88
N GLY A 68 0.57 -6.61 -7.32
CA GLY A 68 -0.71 -7.00 -7.90
C GLY A 68 -1.88 -6.83 -6.93
N ARG A 69 -2.95 -6.19 -7.39
CA ARG A 69 -4.13 -5.92 -6.56
C ARG A 69 -5.05 -7.14 -6.54
N ALA A 70 -5.12 -7.80 -5.38
CA ALA A 70 -5.98 -8.95 -5.18
C ALA A 70 -6.50 -8.96 -3.75
N THR A 71 -7.81 -9.17 -3.57
CA THR A 71 -8.43 -9.22 -2.25
C THR A 71 -8.07 -10.52 -1.54
N LYS A 72 -7.98 -11.62 -2.28
CA LYS A 72 -7.58 -12.92 -1.76
C LYS A 72 -6.17 -13.26 -2.26
N PRO A 73 -5.24 -13.71 -1.40
CA PRO A 73 -3.89 -14.08 -1.84
C PRO A 73 -3.87 -15.09 -3.00
N ALA A 74 -4.82 -16.04 -3.03
CA ALA A 74 -4.90 -17.01 -4.11
C ALA A 74 -5.17 -16.37 -5.48
N ASP A 75 -5.87 -15.23 -5.52
CA ASP A 75 -6.18 -14.54 -6.77
C ASP A 75 -4.96 -13.83 -7.35
N LEU A 76 -3.95 -13.52 -6.50
CA LEU A 76 -2.70 -12.91 -6.93
C LEU A 76 -1.98 -13.78 -7.98
N TRP A 77 -1.99 -15.08 -7.78
CA TRP A 77 -1.28 -16.03 -8.65
C TRP A 77 -1.98 -16.26 -9.98
N LYS A 78 -3.20 -15.76 -10.13
CA LYS A 78 -3.91 -15.77 -11.41
C LYS A 78 -3.49 -14.63 -12.32
N MET A 79 -2.77 -13.64 -11.79
CA MET A 79 -2.27 -12.52 -12.56
C MET A 79 -1.07 -12.96 -13.40
N ARG A 80 -0.91 -12.32 -14.56
CA ARG A 80 0.24 -12.57 -15.44
C ARG A 80 1.56 -12.13 -14.79
N ASP A 81 1.52 -11.00 -14.07
CA ASP A 81 2.66 -10.46 -13.36
C ASP A 81 2.21 -9.94 -11.99
N PRO A 82 2.17 -10.80 -10.96
CA PRO A 82 1.71 -10.38 -9.64
C PRO A 82 2.68 -9.43 -8.93
N LEU A 83 3.98 -9.45 -9.28
CA LEU A 83 4.97 -8.56 -8.68
C LEU A 83 4.77 -7.11 -9.13
N GLY A 84 4.48 -6.90 -10.41
CA GLY A 84 4.41 -5.58 -11.00
C GLY A 84 5.77 -5.08 -11.51
N PRO A 85 5.81 -4.48 -12.71
CA PRO A 85 7.08 -4.14 -13.38
C PRO A 85 7.91 -3.08 -12.64
N GLU A 86 7.29 -2.25 -11.79
CA GLU A 86 7.96 -1.15 -11.10
C GLU A 86 8.11 -1.39 -9.59
N ASN A 87 7.67 -2.55 -9.07
CA ASN A 87 7.53 -2.74 -7.62
C ASN A 87 8.85 -2.67 -6.86
N ASP A 88 9.91 -3.29 -7.38
CA ASP A 88 11.20 -3.31 -6.70
C ASP A 88 11.74 -1.89 -6.46
N ARG A 89 11.54 -1.00 -7.41
CA ARG A 89 11.95 0.40 -7.28
C ARG A 89 11.24 1.09 -6.13
N HIS A 90 9.96 0.79 -5.90
CA HIS A 90 9.19 1.40 -4.81
C HIS A 90 9.56 0.84 -3.44
N ILE A 91 9.90 -0.45 -3.35
CA ILE A 91 10.32 -1.07 -2.09
C ILE A 91 11.68 -0.52 -1.64
N THR A 92 12.61 -0.34 -2.57
CA THR A 92 14.00 0.02 -2.27
C THR A 92 14.24 1.52 -2.13
N ARG A 93 13.26 2.32 -2.42
CA ARG A 93 13.35 3.78 -2.40
C ARG A 93 13.55 4.40 -1.01
#